data_381357c0bff2a6b83838d3a187233951
#
_entry.id   381357c0bff2a6b83838d3a187233951
#
_cell.length_a   1.000
_cell.length_b   1.000
_cell.length_c   1.000
_cell.angle_alpha   90.00
_cell.angle_beta   90.00
_cell.angle_gamma   90.00
#
_symmetry.space_group_name_H-M   'P 1'
#
loop_
_entity.id
_entity.type
_entity.pdbx_description
1 polymer ?
#
loop_
_entity_poly.entity_id
_entity_poly.type
_entity_poly.pdbx_seq_one_letter_code
_entity_poly.pdbx_strand_id
1 'polypeptide(L)'
;KRFPAGSYAWIRNGKTEITRFWNTLDHLIEVPDTYEEQVEQFRELFLDACKIRMRSDVTLGTGLSGGLDSSATICAMSYISRNCADERANKDWQHAYVACFPGTDLDETKYAKQVTDYLGIKHTFLTIDDAVPEREFLRQLYCFEELWGNPQVPMMELYKKERELGTTVSLDGHAADELFASEKDFKTQDY
;
A
#
# COMPACT_ATOMS: atom_id res chain seq x y z
N LYS A 1 21.36 0.40 15.59
CA LYS A 1 21.17 1.69 14.89
C LYS A 1 20.44 1.41 13.59
N ARG A 2 19.44 2.24 13.25
CA ARG A 2 18.75 2.13 11.95
C ARG A 2 19.70 2.55 10.83
N PHE A 3 19.59 1.90 9.66
CA PHE A 3 20.32 2.31 8.47
C PHE A 3 19.76 3.64 7.95
N PRO A 4 20.61 4.60 7.51
CA PRO A 4 20.11 5.90 7.07
C PRO A 4 19.24 5.79 5.83
N ALA A 5 18.10 6.50 5.81
CA ALA A 5 17.22 6.57 4.64
C ALA A 5 17.96 7.16 3.42
N GLY A 6 17.57 6.71 2.23
CA GLY A 6 18.16 7.17 0.97
C GLY A 6 19.65 6.86 0.83
N SER A 7 20.14 5.78 1.47
CA SER A 7 21.55 5.42 1.46
C SER A 7 21.76 3.96 1.05
N TYR A 8 22.96 3.68 0.58
CA TYR A 8 23.46 2.31 0.43
C TYR A 8 24.81 2.17 1.15
N ALA A 9 25.22 0.97 1.44
CA ALA A 9 26.51 0.71 2.05
C ALA A 9 27.28 -0.41 1.35
N TRP A 10 28.59 -0.21 1.28
CA TRP A 10 29.52 -1.27 0.96
C TRP A 10 30.14 -1.81 2.25
N ILE A 11 30.12 -3.12 2.41
CA ILE A 11 30.77 -3.82 3.54
C ILE A 11 31.88 -4.67 2.98
N ARG A 12 33.13 -4.28 3.26
CA ARG A 12 34.33 -4.98 2.80
C ARG A 12 35.36 -5.08 3.93
N ASN A 13 35.87 -6.28 4.18
CA ASN A 13 36.91 -6.51 5.20
C ASN A 13 36.58 -5.91 6.57
N GLY A 14 35.34 -6.02 7.02
CA GLY A 14 34.86 -5.47 8.31
C GLY A 14 34.71 -3.96 8.36
N LYS A 15 34.94 -3.24 7.26
CA LYS A 15 34.69 -1.81 7.13
C LYS A 15 33.37 -1.57 6.42
N THR A 16 32.61 -0.58 6.91
CA THR A 16 31.34 -0.15 6.32
C THR A 16 31.50 1.26 5.78
N GLU A 17 31.23 1.45 4.51
CA GLU A 17 31.16 2.75 3.84
C GLU A 17 29.73 3.04 3.44
N ILE A 18 29.12 4.09 4.00
CA ILE A 18 27.74 4.48 3.74
C ILE A 18 27.74 5.68 2.80
N THR A 19 26.97 5.57 1.70
CA THR A 19 26.79 6.65 0.75
C THR A 19 25.31 6.98 0.65
N ARG A 20 24.95 8.25 0.83
CA ARG A 20 23.60 8.75 0.60
C ARG A 20 23.44 9.06 -0.89
N PHE A 21 22.43 8.47 -1.53
CA PHE A 21 22.13 8.68 -2.96
C PHE A 21 20.82 9.45 -3.18
N TRP A 22 19.97 9.56 -2.16
CA TRP A 22 18.70 10.24 -2.22
C TRP A 22 18.42 11.06 -0.97
N ASN A 23 17.91 12.25 -1.16
CA ASN A 23 17.33 13.08 -0.12
C ASN A 23 16.10 13.79 -0.70
N THR A 24 14.92 13.52 -0.17
CA THR A 24 13.65 14.06 -0.68
C THR A 24 13.64 15.58 -0.74
N LEU A 25 14.29 16.24 0.23
CA LEU A 25 14.35 17.70 0.29
C LEU A 25 15.15 18.34 -0.87
N ASP A 26 16.02 17.57 -1.53
CA ASP A 26 16.79 18.05 -2.69
C ASP A 26 15.97 17.97 -4.00
N HIS A 27 14.77 17.40 -3.93
CA HIS A 27 13.90 17.12 -5.08
C HIS A 27 12.48 17.68 -4.89
N LEU A 28 12.35 18.71 -4.06
CA LEU A 28 11.06 19.40 -3.91
C LEU A 28 10.68 20.06 -5.23
N ILE A 29 9.44 19.85 -5.64
CA ILE A 29 8.87 20.48 -6.82
C ILE A 29 8.21 21.81 -6.44
N GLU A 30 8.07 22.69 -7.41
CA GLU A 30 7.31 23.92 -7.23
C GLU A 30 5.83 23.60 -7.06
N VAL A 31 5.22 24.19 -6.04
CA VAL A 31 3.80 24.01 -5.72
C VAL A 31 3.04 25.15 -6.37
N PRO A 32 1.98 24.88 -7.15
CA PRO A 32 1.15 25.92 -7.76
C PRO A 32 0.48 26.84 -6.74
N ASP A 33 0.14 28.05 -7.16
CA ASP A 33 -0.44 29.06 -6.27
C ASP A 33 -1.93 28.81 -5.97
N THR A 34 -2.68 28.19 -6.90
CA THR A 34 -4.11 27.94 -6.73
C THR A 34 -4.39 26.53 -6.25
N TYR A 35 -5.46 26.38 -5.46
CA TYR A 35 -5.90 25.08 -4.95
C TYR A 35 -6.25 24.10 -6.08
N GLU A 36 -6.90 24.59 -7.13
CA GLU A 36 -7.29 23.79 -8.29
C GLU A 36 -6.08 23.21 -9.01
N GLU A 37 -5.03 24.00 -9.21
CA GLU A 37 -3.78 23.56 -9.81
C GLU A 37 -3.03 22.58 -8.91
N GLN A 38 -3.03 22.80 -7.59
CA GLN A 38 -2.45 21.87 -6.61
C GLN A 38 -3.14 20.51 -6.67
N VAL A 39 -4.48 20.48 -6.72
CA VAL A 39 -5.25 19.24 -6.83
C VAL A 39 -4.92 18.49 -8.13
N GLU A 40 -4.82 19.19 -9.26
CA GLU A 40 -4.49 18.54 -10.53
C GLU A 40 -3.03 18.03 -10.54
N GLN A 41 -2.08 18.82 -10.04
CA GLN A 41 -0.69 18.37 -9.91
C GLN A 41 -0.59 17.13 -9.00
N PHE A 42 -1.28 17.13 -7.86
CA PHE A 42 -1.32 15.96 -6.98
C PHE A 42 -1.91 14.74 -7.68
N ARG A 43 -3.01 14.92 -8.40
CA ARG A 43 -3.66 13.86 -9.17
C ARG A 43 -2.72 13.25 -10.21
N GLU A 44 -2.01 14.08 -10.96
CA GLU A 44 -1.03 13.63 -11.97
C GLU A 44 0.10 12.82 -11.32
N LEU A 45 0.68 13.33 -10.23
CA LEU A 45 1.74 12.65 -9.50
C LEU A 45 1.28 11.31 -8.90
N PHE A 46 0.08 11.26 -8.35
CA PHE A 46 -0.48 10.04 -7.78
C PHE A 46 -0.74 8.99 -8.86
N LEU A 47 -1.32 9.38 -10.00
CA LEU A 47 -1.54 8.48 -11.12
C LEU A 47 -0.23 7.99 -11.72
N ASP A 48 0.78 8.84 -11.87
CA ASP A 48 2.10 8.43 -12.36
C ASP A 48 2.77 7.46 -11.41
N ALA A 49 2.72 7.73 -10.10
CA ALA A 49 3.23 6.83 -9.08
C ALA A 49 2.57 5.44 -9.13
N CYS A 50 1.26 5.37 -9.28
CA CYS A 50 0.54 4.10 -9.46
C CYS A 50 0.94 3.42 -10.77
N LYS A 51 0.99 4.17 -11.89
CA LYS A 51 1.34 3.66 -13.21
C LYS A 51 2.71 2.99 -13.25
N ILE A 52 3.71 3.64 -12.66
CA ILE A 52 5.07 3.09 -12.59
C ILE A 52 5.08 1.76 -11.82
N ARG A 53 4.32 1.67 -10.72
CA ARG A 53 4.24 0.48 -9.86
C ARG A 53 3.40 -0.64 -10.45
N MET A 54 2.53 -0.35 -11.41
CA MET A 54 1.78 -1.36 -12.15
C MET A 54 2.62 -2.10 -13.21
N ARG A 55 3.85 -1.67 -13.47
CA ARG A 55 4.77 -2.39 -14.35
C ARG A 55 5.25 -3.65 -13.66
N SER A 56 4.80 -4.79 -14.14
CA SER A 56 5.06 -6.09 -13.53
C SER A 56 4.97 -7.22 -14.54
N ASP A 57 5.88 -8.19 -14.40
CA ASP A 57 5.88 -9.43 -15.18
C ASP A 57 4.99 -10.51 -14.55
N VAL A 58 4.37 -10.22 -13.42
CA VAL A 58 3.53 -11.16 -12.66
C VAL A 58 2.19 -10.51 -12.30
N THR A 59 1.21 -11.35 -11.95
CA THR A 59 -0.13 -10.93 -11.56
C THR A 59 -0.12 -9.99 -10.37
N LEU A 60 -0.79 -8.85 -10.52
CA LEU A 60 -0.99 -7.84 -9.49
C LEU A 60 -2.35 -8.02 -8.81
N GLY A 61 -2.37 -7.75 -7.51
CA GLY A 61 -3.58 -7.56 -6.73
C GLY A 61 -3.48 -6.31 -5.87
N THR A 62 -4.47 -6.10 -5.02
CA THR A 62 -4.48 -5.00 -4.05
C THR A 62 -5.26 -5.38 -2.82
N GLY A 63 -4.71 -5.06 -1.65
CA GLY A 63 -5.46 -5.04 -0.40
C GLY A 63 -6.42 -3.85 -0.39
N LEU A 64 -7.69 -4.09 -0.08
CA LEU A 64 -8.73 -3.08 -0.03
C LEU A 64 -9.42 -3.09 1.32
N SER A 65 -9.22 -2.06 2.12
CA SER A 65 -9.94 -1.89 3.39
C SER A 65 -11.33 -1.25 3.19
N GLY A 66 -11.48 -0.42 2.18
CA GLY A 66 -12.63 0.46 1.99
C GLY A 66 -12.40 1.87 2.52
N GLY A 67 -11.27 2.12 3.18
CA GLY A 67 -10.77 3.44 3.52
C GLY A 67 -10.36 4.25 2.29
N LEU A 68 -10.11 5.54 2.47
CA LEU A 68 -9.82 6.48 1.38
C LEU A 68 -8.60 6.06 0.54
N ASP A 69 -7.49 5.71 1.19
CA ASP A 69 -6.21 5.46 0.52
C ASP A 69 -6.21 4.20 -0.33
N SER A 70 -6.71 3.10 0.22
CA SER A 70 -6.84 1.84 -0.53
C SER A 70 -7.84 1.98 -1.68
N SER A 71 -8.93 2.73 -1.45
CA SER A 71 -9.93 3.01 -2.49
C SER A 71 -9.36 3.90 -3.59
N ALA A 72 -8.60 4.94 -3.24
CA ALA A 72 -7.93 5.79 -4.22
C ALA A 72 -6.93 5.02 -5.06
N THR A 73 -6.12 4.15 -4.42
CA THR A 73 -5.14 3.31 -5.11
C THR A 73 -5.80 2.39 -6.13
N ILE A 74 -6.84 1.64 -5.74
CA ILE A 74 -7.51 0.72 -6.67
C ILE A 74 -8.27 1.45 -7.79
N CYS A 75 -8.84 2.62 -7.49
CA CYS A 75 -9.46 3.48 -8.50
C CYS A 75 -8.44 4.00 -9.51
N ALA A 76 -7.25 4.42 -9.05
CA ALA A 76 -6.15 4.83 -9.91
C ALA A 76 -5.68 3.67 -10.81
N MET A 77 -5.47 2.47 -10.24
CA MET A 77 -5.12 1.28 -11.01
C MET A 77 -6.16 0.98 -12.11
N SER A 78 -7.45 1.06 -11.77
CA SER A 78 -8.55 0.87 -12.71
C SER A 78 -8.56 1.93 -13.82
N TYR A 79 -8.38 3.19 -13.45
CA TYR A 79 -8.28 4.30 -14.42
C TYR A 79 -7.11 4.12 -15.38
N ILE A 80 -5.92 3.83 -14.86
CA ILE A 80 -4.69 3.61 -15.63
C ILE A 80 -4.88 2.45 -16.60
N SER A 81 -5.40 1.33 -16.14
CA SER A 81 -5.62 0.14 -16.97
C SER A 81 -6.56 0.39 -18.14
N ARG A 82 -7.56 1.27 -17.96
CA ARG A 82 -8.56 1.58 -19.00
C ARG A 82 -8.11 2.68 -19.96
N ASN A 83 -7.28 3.61 -19.50
CA ASN A 83 -6.99 4.87 -20.23
C ASN A 83 -5.53 5.02 -20.65
N CYS A 84 -4.60 4.26 -20.07
CA CYS A 84 -3.18 4.39 -20.36
C CYS A 84 -2.67 3.21 -21.20
N ALA A 85 -2.10 3.51 -22.34
CA ALA A 85 -1.42 2.54 -23.20
C ALA A 85 0.05 2.38 -22.74
N ASP A 86 0.29 1.71 -21.63
CA ASP A 86 1.65 1.28 -21.25
C ASP A 86 1.73 -0.24 -21.44
N GLU A 87 2.53 -0.68 -22.41
CA GLU A 87 2.70 -2.11 -22.71
C GLU A 87 3.34 -2.89 -21.57
N ARG A 88 4.03 -2.20 -20.67
CA ARG A 88 4.67 -2.79 -19.48
C ARG A 88 3.74 -2.84 -18.26
N ALA A 89 2.62 -2.13 -18.31
CA ALA A 89 1.61 -2.23 -17.24
C ALA A 89 0.89 -3.58 -17.36
N ASN A 90 0.91 -4.35 -16.28
CA ASN A 90 0.22 -5.63 -16.26
C ASN A 90 -1.30 -5.42 -16.37
N LYS A 91 -1.92 -6.10 -17.33
CA LYS A 91 -3.37 -6.01 -17.55
C LYS A 91 -4.15 -6.99 -16.66
N ASP A 92 -3.48 -7.98 -16.09
CA ASP A 92 -4.06 -8.96 -15.17
C ASP A 92 -3.83 -8.56 -13.71
N TRP A 93 -4.51 -7.48 -13.29
CA TRP A 93 -4.40 -6.94 -11.92
C TRP A 93 -5.74 -6.89 -11.17
N GLN A 94 -6.85 -7.18 -11.83
CA GLN A 94 -8.21 -6.86 -11.39
C GLN A 94 -8.71 -7.77 -10.26
N HIS A 95 -7.97 -7.89 -9.15
CA HIS A 95 -8.39 -8.67 -7.99
C HIS A 95 -8.13 -7.87 -6.70
N ALA A 96 -9.21 -7.52 -6.00
CA ALA A 96 -9.17 -6.91 -4.68
C ALA A 96 -9.29 -7.96 -3.58
N TYR A 97 -8.50 -7.83 -2.54
CA TYR A 97 -8.52 -8.69 -1.36
C TYR A 97 -8.92 -7.87 -0.15
N VAL A 98 -9.93 -8.34 0.57
CA VAL A 98 -10.56 -7.60 1.68
C VAL A 98 -10.49 -8.43 2.95
N ALA A 99 -9.80 -7.92 3.97
CA ALA A 99 -9.88 -8.48 5.31
C ALA A 99 -11.20 -8.06 5.98
N CYS A 100 -11.97 -9.02 6.45
CA CYS A 100 -13.28 -8.82 7.06
C CYS A 100 -13.22 -9.15 8.55
N PHE A 101 -13.84 -8.30 9.37
CA PHE A 101 -13.88 -8.42 10.82
C PHE A 101 -15.35 -8.38 11.31
N PRO A 102 -16.19 -9.38 10.97
CA PRO A 102 -17.63 -9.34 11.21
C PRO A 102 -17.98 -9.07 12.65
N GLY A 103 -18.85 -8.08 12.88
CA GLY A 103 -19.34 -7.76 14.23
C GLY A 103 -18.41 -6.87 15.06
N THR A 104 -17.34 -6.35 14.47
CA THR A 104 -16.44 -5.39 15.12
C THR A 104 -16.52 -4.00 14.44
N ASP A 105 -16.04 -2.98 15.14
CA ASP A 105 -15.94 -1.62 14.62
C ASP A 105 -14.85 -1.48 13.54
N LEU A 106 -14.03 -2.51 13.34
CA LEU A 106 -12.98 -2.56 12.33
C LEU A 106 -13.49 -3.11 10.99
N ASP A 107 -14.75 -3.56 10.92
CA ASP A 107 -15.31 -4.15 9.71
C ASP A 107 -15.73 -3.09 8.68
N GLU A 108 -14.86 -2.86 7.72
CA GLU A 108 -15.09 -1.95 6.60
C GLU A 108 -15.59 -2.64 5.32
N THR A 109 -15.98 -3.92 5.41
CA THR A 109 -16.40 -4.79 4.30
C THR A 109 -17.45 -4.12 3.38
N LYS A 110 -18.42 -3.39 3.96
CA LYS A 110 -19.46 -2.70 3.19
C LYS A 110 -18.91 -1.62 2.26
N TYR A 111 -17.87 -0.89 2.68
CA TYR A 111 -17.24 0.15 1.88
C TYR A 111 -16.37 -0.45 0.78
N ALA A 112 -15.56 -1.47 1.13
CA ALA A 112 -14.79 -2.21 0.15
C ALA A 112 -15.69 -2.82 -0.94
N LYS A 113 -16.85 -3.37 -0.56
CA LYS A 113 -17.83 -3.90 -1.51
C LYS A 113 -18.38 -2.83 -2.46
N GLN A 114 -18.68 -1.63 -1.97
CA GLN A 114 -19.14 -0.53 -2.83
C GLN A 114 -18.09 -0.19 -3.90
N VAL A 115 -16.82 -0.16 -3.53
CA VAL A 115 -15.72 0.12 -4.47
C VAL A 115 -15.59 -0.99 -5.52
N THR A 116 -15.59 -2.26 -5.11
CA THR A 116 -15.48 -3.39 -6.04
C THR A 116 -16.67 -3.51 -6.98
N ASP A 117 -17.87 -3.26 -6.49
CA ASP A 117 -19.09 -3.24 -7.30
C ASP A 117 -19.07 -2.11 -8.34
N TYR A 118 -18.65 -0.90 -7.92
CA TYR A 118 -18.51 0.25 -8.82
C TYR A 118 -17.47 0.01 -9.93
N LEU A 119 -16.34 -0.59 -9.59
CA LEU A 119 -15.27 -0.86 -10.54
C LEU A 119 -15.54 -2.10 -11.40
N GLY A 120 -16.42 -3.01 -10.98
CA GLY A 120 -16.72 -4.27 -11.67
C GLY A 120 -15.54 -5.24 -11.67
N ILE A 121 -14.75 -5.27 -10.59
CA ILE A 121 -13.55 -6.10 -10.48
C ILE A 121 -13.76 -7.33 -9.60
N LYS A 122 -12.92 -8.35 -9.80
CA LYS A 122 -12.90 -9.52 -8.93
C LYS A 122 -12.50 -9.13 -7.50
N HIS A 123 -13.10 -9.79 -6.53
CA HIS A 123 -12.75 -9.58 -5.14
C HIS A 123 -12.84 -10.87 -4.32
N THR A 124 -12.09 -10.92 -3.25
CA THR A 124 -12.13 -11.99 -2.26
C THR A 124 -12.24 -11.38 -0.87
N PHE A 125 -13.33 -11.71 -0.18
CA PHE A 125 -13.51 -11.38 1.23
C PHE A 125 -12.92 -12.50 2.09
N LEU A 126 -11.97 -12.15 2.95
CA LEU A 126 -11.34 -13.08 3.89
C LEU A 126 -11.74 -12.71 5.30
N THR A 127 -12.55 -13.54 5.94
CA THR A 127 -12.87 -13.39 7.36
C THR A 127 -11.62 -13.69 8.18
N ILE A 128 -11.19 -12.74 8.99
CA ILE A 128 -10.09 -12.89 9.92
C ILE A 128 -10.67 -13.37 11.26
N ASP A 129 -10.15 -14.46 11.75
CA ASP A 129 -10.53 -15.00 13.05
C ASP A 129 -9.79 -14.25 14.18
N ASP A 130 -10.51 -13.85 15.23
CA ASP A 130 -9.94 -13.20 16.42
C ASP A 130 -8.96 -14.11 17.16
N ALA A 131 -9.15 -15.42 17.05
CA ALA A 131 -8.27 -16.44 17.63
C ALA A 131 -7.10 -16.75 16.69
N VAL A 132 -6.20 -15.79 16.47
CA VAL A 132 -4.96 -16.10 15.75
C VAL A 132 -4.14 -17.08 16.58
N PRO A 133 -3.84 -18.28 16.04
CA PRO A 133 -3.02 -19.22 16.76
C PRO A 133 -1.65 -18.64 17.10
N GLU A 134 -1.16 -18.87 18.32
CA GLU A 134 0.20 -18.49 18.76
C GLU A 134 1.26 -18.84 17.71
N ARG A 135 1.07 -19.95 17.01
CA ARG A 135 1.94 -20.40 15.91
C ARG A 135 2.06 -19.37 14.78
N GLU A 136 0.98 -18.68 14.39
CA GLU A 136 1.00 -17.69 13.32
C GLU A 136 1.69 -16.40 13.79
N PHE A 137 1.55 -16.04 15.04
CA PHE A 137 2.30 -14.95 15.66
C PHE A 137 3.81 -15.23 15.66
N LEU A 138 4.23 -16.42 16.08
CA LEU A 138 5.63 -16.83 16.06
C LEU A 138 6.20 -16.89 14.63
N ARG A 139 5.38 -17.32 13.67
CA ARG A 139 5.76 -17.30 12.26
C ARG A 139 5.97 -15.89 11.73
N GLN A 140 5.13 -14.93 12.12
CA GLN A 140 5.32 -13.53 11.75
C GLN A 140 6.60 -12.95 12.32
N LEU A 141 6.88 -13.19 13.60
CA LEU A 141 8.15 -12.78 14.22
C LEU A 141 9.34 -13.33 13.44
N TYR A 142 9.28 -14.58 13.02
CA TYR A 142 10.32 -15.18 12.19
C TYR A 142 10.46 -14.50 10.82
N CYS A 143 9.34 -14.17 10.15
CA CYS A 143 9.36 -13.54 8.83
C CYS A 143 9.83 -12.08 8.87
N PHE A 144 9.48 -11.34 9.91
CA PHE A 144 9.86 -9.93 10.07
C PHE A 144 11.22 -9.74 10.72
N GLU A 145 11.77 -10.78 11.39
CA GLU A 145 13.04 -10.76 12.13
C GLU A 145 13.11 -9.68 13.23
N GLU A 146 12.00 -9.02 13.53
CA GLU A 146 11.90 -8.02 14.59
C GLU A 146 10.49 -7.94 15.20
N LEU A 147 10.40 -7.38 16.41
CA LEU A 147 9.14 -7.05 17.06
C LEU A 147 8.64 -5.70 16.52
N TRP A 148 7.73 -5.74 15.59
CA TRP A 148 6.93 -4.57 15.21
C TRP A 148 5.80 -4.37 16.22
N GLY A 149 5.48 -3.10 16.54
CA GLY A 149 4.62 -2.74 17.66
C GLY A 149 3.24 -3.39 17.70
N ASN A 150 2.68 -3.77 16.55
CA ASN A 150 1.44 -4.55 16.44
C ASN A 150 1.65 -5.77 15.55
N PRO A 151 1.12 -6.95 15.94
CA PRO A 151 1.10 -8.11 15.07
C PRO A 151 0.32 -7.79 13.79
N GLN A 152 0.97 -7.95 12.64
CA GLN A 152 0.35 -7.73 11.32
C GLN A 152 -0.36 -9.00 10.80
N VAL A 153 -0.99 -9.76 11.73
CA VAL A 153 -1.60 -11.05 11.40
C VAL A 153 -2.64 -10.96 10.29
N PRO A 154 -3.58 -9.99 10.31
CA PRO A 154 -4.57 -9.85 9.25
C PRO A 154 -3.94 -9.66 7.88
N MET A 155 -2.89 -8.84 7.81
CA MET A 155 -2.17 -8.58 6.56
C MET A 155 -1.44 -9.82 6.05
N MET A 156 -0.81 -10.58 6.94
CA MET A 156 -0.11 -11.82 6.56
C MET A 156 -1.08 -12.89 6.04
N GLU A 157 -2.26 -13.03 6.65
CA GLU A 157 -3.29 -13.94 6.16
C GLU A 157 -3.86 -13.47 4.81
N LEU A 158 -4.00 -12.16 4.61
CA LEU A 158 -4.40 -11.59 3.33
C LEU A 158 -3.38 -11.90 2.24
N TYR A 159 -2.10 -11.61 2.45
CA TYR A 159 -1.02 -11.89 1.47
C TYR A 159 -0.85 -13.39 1.19
N LYS A 160 -1.06 -14.23 2.19
CA LYS A 160 -1.10 -15.68 2.00
C LYS A 160 -2.25 -16.08 1.06
N LYS A 161 -3.44 -15.50 1.26
CA LYS A 161 -4.59 -15.72 0.40
C LYS A 161 -4.38 -15.21 -1.01
N GLU A 162 -3.79 -14.05 -1.16
CA GLU A 162 -3.37 -13.50 -2.45
C GLU A 162 -2.47 -14.49 -3.20
N ARG A 163 -1.45 -14.99 -2.51
CA ARG A 163 -0.51 -15.96 -3.09
C ARG A 163 -1.18 -17.27 -3.50
N GLU A 164 -2.09 -17.80 -2.67
CA GLU A 164 -2.87 -19.01 -2.97
C GLU A 164 -3.73 -18.85 -4.23
N LEU A 165 -4.23 -17.65 -4.49
CA LEU A 165 -5.06 -17.31 -5.66
C LEU A 165 -4.25 -16.82 -6.87
N GLY A 166 -2.91 -16.90 -6.81
CA GLY A 166 -2.02 -16.61 -7.92
C GLY A 166 -1.53 -15.17 -8.02
N THR A 167 -1.91 -14.29 -7.10
CA THR A 167 -1.36 -12.94 -7.00
C THR A 167 0.04 -12.99 -6.39
N THR A 168 1.00 -12.36 -7.05
CA THR A 168 2.40 -12.40 -6.63
C THR A 168 2.85 -11.04 -6.06
N VAL A 169 2.26 -9.96 -6.50
CA VAL A 169 2.56 -8.60 -6.05
C VAL A 169 1.27 -7.91 -5.65
N SER A 170 1.25 -7.30 -4.47
CA SER A 170 0.17 -6.43 -4.00
C SER A 170 0.58 -4.96 -4.11
N LEU A 171 -0.27 -4.14 -4.70
CA LEU A 171 -0.11 -2.69 -4.73
C LEU A 171 -1.12 -2.07 -3.76
N ASP A 172 -0.67 -1.74 -2.57
CA ASP A 172 -1.51 -1.33 -1.46
C ASP A 172 -1.38 0.17 -1.14
N GLY A 173 -2.37 0.72 -0.42
CA GLY A 173 -2.40 2.11 0.02
C GLY A 173 -1.59 2.39 1.31
N HIS A 174 -0.67 1.50 1.70
CA HIS A 174 0.12 1.68 2.91
C HIS A 174 0.99 2.94 2.89
N ALA A 175 1.17 3.56 4.04
CA ALA A 175 1.92 4.79 4.27
C ALA A 175 1.33 6.06 3.61
N ALA A 176 0.10 6.02 3.13
CA ALA A 176 -0.55 7.20 2.60
C ALA A 176 -0.92 8.18 3.72
N ASP A 177 -1.43 7.70 4.84
CA ASP A 177 -1.71 8.50 6.05
C ASP A 177 -0.47 9.27 6.53
N GLU A 178 0.70 8.62 6.52
CA GLU A 178 1.96 9.25 6.96
C GLU A 178 2.47 10.29 5.97
N LEU A 179 2.10 10.18 4.69
CA LEU A 179 2.51 11.13 3.65
C LEU A 179 1.56 12.29 3.48
N PHE A 180 0.25 12.02 3.58
CA PHE A 180 -0.80 12.99 3.25
C PHE A 180 -1.50 13.58 4.48
N ALA A 181 -1.03 13.23 5.68
CA ALA A 181 -1.60 13.52 6.98
C ALA A 181 -2.98 12.89 7.21
N SER A 182 -3.14 12.20 8.33
CA SER A 182 -4.44 11.71 8.77
C SER A 182 -5.16 12.77 9.60
N GLU A 183 -6.47 12.64 9.76
CA GLU A 183 -7.26 13.51 10.66
C GLU A 183 -6.72 13.51 12.11
N LYS A 184 -6.05 12.44 12.52
CA LYS A 184 -5.44 12.32 13.85
C LYS A 184 -4.22 13.24 14.02
N ASP A 185 -3.45 13.44 12.96
CA ASP A 185 -2.24 14.26 13.01
C ASP A 185 -2.55 15.74 13.15
N PHE A 186 -3.70 16.18 12.62
CA PHE A 186 -4.17 17.57 12.81
C PHE A 186 -4.68 17.84 14.23
N LYS A 187 -5.16 16.81 14.95
CA LYS A 187 -5.67 16.95 16.32
C LYS A 187 -4.57 16.97 17.40
N THR A 188 -3.36 16.51 17.07
CA THR A 188 -2.23 16.45 18.00
C THR A 188 -1.27 17.64 17.90
N GLN A 189 -1.49 18.54 16.95
CA GLN A 189 -0.71 19.79 16.82
C GLN A 189 -1.40 20.94 17.56
N ASP A 190 -1.61 20.77 18.87
CA ASP A 190 -1.77 21.90 19.76
C ASP A 190 -0.38 22.54 19.97
N TYR A 191 -0.14 23.65 19.29
CA TYR A 191 1.01 24.52 19.47
C TYR A 191 0.83 25.42 20.68
#